data_b399b0e4218f5182636065895965d276
#
_entry.id   b399b0e4218f5182636065895965d276
#
_cell.length_a   1.000
_cell.length_b   1.000
_cell.length_c   1.000
_cell.angle_alpha   90.00
_cell.angle_beta   90.00
_cell.angle_gamma   90.00
#
_symmetry.space_group_name_H-M   'P 1'
#
loop_
_entity.id
_entity.type
_entity.pdbx_description
1 polymer ?
#
loop_
_entity_poly.entity_id
_entity_poly.type
_entity_poly.pdbx_seq_one_letter_code
_entity_poly.pdbx_strand_id
1 'polypeptide(L)'
;MKLRPMKTDYELLKELAVDAHRKMNICGGTILQHQLYLHIKASGKHQEVYEEYPVPLVKKNSRKKHKQDILIIDGENVIGINSKGASFNNTNSYTSELNDAILFKQSLQALFPDKKVTYMFLKEKYERGKGKTSKYDQFHDDGFPVYNTEDYINENYGDYQSVQRGREQQMVDGFKDAFRGDYDNLLQVLDPRRVPVSKPARSGRQNDMDTL
;
A
#
# COMPACT_ATOMS: atom_id res chain seq x y z
N MET A 1 24.90 0.29 31.15
CA MET A 1 24.43 -0.44 29.95
C MET A 1 23.03 0.10 29.62
N LYS A 2 22.86 0.83 28.49
CA LYS A 2 21.52 1.32 28.08
C LYS A 2 20.75 0.14 27.49
N LEU A 3 19.64 -0.23 28.10
CA LEU A 3 18.72 -1.22 27.53
C LEU A 3 18.20 -0.68 26.18
N ARG A 4 18.29 -1.48 25.12
CA ARG A 4 17.66 -1.14 23.84
C ARG A 4 16.16 -1.11 24.03
N PRO A 5 15.43 -0.12 23.47
CA PRO A 5 13.99 -0.11 23.51
C PRO A 5 13.41 -1.40 22.93
N MET A 6 12.25 -1.81 23.44
CA MET A 6 11.53 -2.95 22.86
C MET A 6 11.03 -2.56 21.47
N LYS A 7 11.16 -3.50 20.52
CA LYS A 7 10.62 -3.34 19.18
C LYS A 7 9.10 -3.40 19.19
N THR A 8 8.47 -2.64 18.35
CA THR A 8 7.03 -2.76 18.08
C THR A 8 6.70 -4.07 17.37
N ASP A 9 5.44 -4.49 17.38
CA ASP A 9 4.98 -5.68 16.63
C ASP A 9 5.34 -5.56 15.15
N TYR A 10 5.09 -4.38 14.58
CA TYR A 10 5.44 -4.11 13.18
C TYR A 10 6.94 -4.28 12.89
N GLU A 11 7.82 -3.77 13.76
CA GLU A 11 9.26 -3.91 13.56
C GLU A 11 9.72 -5.37 13.61
N LEU A 12 9.16 -6.17 14.54
CA LEU A 12 9.46 -7.60 14.63
C LEU A 12 8.96 -8.37 13.41
N LEU A 13 7.72 -8.13 13.00
CA LEU A 13 7.11 -8.78 11.85
C LEU A 13 7.78 -8.37 10.54
N LYS A 14 8.24 -7.14 10.43
CA LYS A 14 9.02 -6.68 9.29
C LYS A 14 10.36 -7.41 9.16
N GLU A 15 11.04 -7.69 10.27
CA GLU A 15 12.28 -8.49 10.25
C GLU A 15 12.02 -9.92 9.80
N LEU A 16 10.97 -10.56 10.31
CA LEU A 16 10.53 -11.88 9.85
C LEU A 16 10.18 -11.89 8.35
N ALA A 17 9.55 -10.82 7.89
CA ALA A 17 9.16 -10.65 6.50
C ALA A 17 10.31 -10.43 5.53
N VAL A 18 11.45 -9.92 6.01
CA VAL A 18 12.67 -9.75 5.19
C VAL A 18 13.18 -11.11 4.71
N ASP A 19 13.07 -12.14 5.53
CA ASP A 19 13.47 -13.51 5.13
C ASP A 19 12.44 -14.19 4.21
N ALA A 20 11.16 -13.81 4.29
CA ALA A 20 10.07 -14.27 3.41
C ALA A 20 9.86 -13.36 2.17
N HIS A 21 10.83 -12.67 1.73
CA HIS A 21 10.95 -11.44 0.91
C HIS A 21 10.02 -11.28 -0.30
N ARG A 22 9.57 -12.34 -0.98
CA ARG A 22 8.82 -12.18 -2.24
C ARG A 22 7.31 -11.97 -2.09
N LYS A 23 6.69 -12.60 -1.09
CA LYS A 23 5.22 -12.55 -0.93
C LYS A 23 4.74 -11.29 -0.22
N MET A 24 5.50 -10.79 0.76
CA MET A 24 5.09 -9.61 1.53
C MET A 24 5.35 -8.27 0.83
N ASN A 25 6.30 -8.20 -0.11
CA ASN A 25 6.47 -7.00 -0.94
C ASN A 25 5.26 -6.72 -1.84
N ILE A 26 4.59 -7.77 -2.31
CA ILE A 26 3.34 -7.63 -3.08
C ILE A 26 2.22 -7.12 -2.16
N CYS A 27 2.08 -7.69 -0.97
CA CYS A 27 1.13 -7.22 0.03
C CYS A 27 1.42 -5.79 0.48
N GLY A 28 2.69 -5.44 0.68
CA GLY A 28 3.10 -4.09 1.08
C GLY A 28 2.73 -3.00 0.09
N GLY A 29 2.81 -3.27 -1.21
CA GLY A 29 2.38 -2.36 -2.28
C GLY A 29 0.87 -2.16 -2.29
N THR A 30 0.11 -3.24 -2.19
CA THR A 30 -1.36 -3.20 -2.15
C THR A 30 -1.88 -2.49 -0.89
N ILE A 31 -1.23 -2.74 0.27
CA ILE A 31 -1.59 -2.06 1.52
C ILE A 31 -1.32 -0.55 1.41
N LEU A 32 -0.17 -0.15 0.86
CA LEU A 32 0.13 1.26 0.63
C LEU A 32 -0.91 1.92 -0.26
N GLN A 33 -1.25 1.30 -1.40
CA GLN A 33 -2.28 1.77 -2.32
C GLN A 33 -3.61 1.97 -1.61
N HIS A 34 -4.06 0.98 -0.83
CA HIS A 34 -5.30 1.04 -0.08
C HIS A 34 -5.31 2.18 0.96
N GLN A 35 -4.23 2.33 1.73
CA GLN A 35 -4.12 3.39 2.72
C GLN A 35 -4.07 4.79 2.09
N LEU A 36 -3.40 4.95 0.94
CA LEU A 36 -3.42 6.18 0.16
C LEU A 36 -4.84 6.51 -0.32
N TYR A 37 -5.54 5.52 -0.88
CA TYR A 37 -6.93 5.69 -1.30
C TYR A 37 -7.82 6.14 -0.14
N LEU A 38 -7.76 5.47 1.01
CA LEU A 38 -8.56 5.84 2.19
C LEU A 38 -8.26 7.26 2.65
N HIS A 39 -6.98 7.65 2.69
CA HIS A 39 -6.56 8.98 3.12
C HIS A 39 -7.04 10.08 2.16
N ILE A 40 -6.84 9.89 0.86
CA ILE A 40 -7.31 10.83 -0.18
C ILE A 40 -8.84 10.96 -0.11
N LYS A 41 -9.57 9.85 -0.01
CA LYS A 41 -11.04 9.86 0.09
C LYS A 41 -11.53 10.54 1.36
N ALA A 42 -10.90 10.28 2.51
CA ALA A 42 -11.26 10.86 3.79
C ALA A 42 -11.01 12.37 3.85
N SER A 43 -10.13 12.90 3.01
CA SER A 43 -9.86 14.35 2.94
C SER A 43 -11.08 15.18 2.48
N GLY A 44 -12.04 14.55 1.79
CA GLY A 44 -13.22 15.21 1.24
C GLY A 44 -12.94 16.25 0.15
N LYS A 45 -11.71 16.35 -0.36
CA LYS A 45 -11.29 17.36 -1.32
C LYS A 45 -11.79 17.10 -2.75
N HIS A 46 -12.16 15.86 -3.07
CA HIS A 46 -12.55 15.44 -4.41
C HIS A 46 -13.96 14.86 -4.42
N GLN A 47 -14.67 15.06 -5.53
CA GLN A 47 -16.04 14.54 -5.69
C GLN A 47 -16.08 13.02 -5.67
N GLU A 48 -15.16 12.40 -6.39
CA GLU A 48 -15.14 10.95 -6.55
C GLU A 48 -13.70 10.43 -6.47
N VAL A 49 -13.47 9.43 -5.62
CA VAL A 49 -12.18 8.72 -5.48
C VAL A 49 -12.46 7.22 -5.50
N TYR A 50 -11.78 6.52 -6.39
CA TYR A 50 -11.91 5.08 -6.60
C TYR A 50 -10.58 4.37 -6.40
N GLU A 51 -10.65 3.17 -5.80
CA GLU A 51 -9.55 2.22 -5.76
C GLU A 51 -9.78 1.12 -6.80
N GLU A 52 -8.70 0.66 -7.44
CA GLU A 52 -8.75 -0.42 -8.42
C GLU A 52 -9.81 -0.22 -9.53
N TYR A 53 -9.89 1.00 -10.05
CA TYR A 53 -10.87 1.34 -11.08
C TYR A 53 -10.63 0.54 -12.36
N PRO A 54 -11.63 -0.18 -12.89
CA PRO A 54 -11.47 -0.98 -14.10
C PRO A 54 -11.30 -0.09 -15.34
N VAL A 55 -10.18 -0.25 -16.03
CA VAL A 55 -9.87 0.48 -17.26
C VAL A 55 -9.83 -0.51 -18.43
N PRO A 56 -10.67 -0.34 -19.46
CA PRO A 56 -10.66 -1.19 -20.63
C PRO A 56 -9.44 -0.85 -21.50
N LEU A 57 -8.30 -1.49 -21.24
CA LEU A 57 -7.14 -1.33 -22.12
C LEU A 57 -7.35 -2.12 -23.40
N VAL A 58 -7.17 -1.44 -24.54
CA VAL A 58 -7.18 -2.06 -25.87
C VAL A 58 -5.85 -2.79 -26.08
N LYS A 59 -5.61 -3.88 -25.36
CA LYS A 59 -4.55 -4.83 -25.68
C LYS A 59 -5.16 -5.97 -26.48
N LYS A 60 -4.69 -6.12 -27.72
CA LYS A 60 -5.07 -7.18 -28.69
C LYS A 60 -4.88 -8.55 -28.11
N ASN A 61 -5.28 -9.13 -27.18
CA ASN A 61 -5.16 -10.50 -26.60
C ASN A 61 -5.08 -10.56 -25.07
N SER A 62 -5.38 -9.49 -24.33
CA SER A 62 -5.40 -9.57 -22.87
C SER A 62 -6.83 -9.81 -22.36
N ARG A 63 -7.09 -11.00 -21.81
CA ARG A 63 -8.31 -11.31 -21.05
C ARG A 63 -8.28 -10.72 -19.64
N LYS A 64 -7.17 -10.09 -19.22
CA LYS A 64 -7.04 -9.50 -17.88
C LYS A 64 -7.68 -8.12 -17.88
N LYS A 65 -8.62 -7.92 -16.96
CA LYS A 65 -9.09 -6.57 -16.63
C LYS A 65 -7.92 -5.80 -16.02
N HIS A 66 -7.59 -4.68 -16.62
CA HIS A 66 -6.60 -3.78 -16.06
C HIS A 66 -7.31 -2.84 -15.09
N LYS A 67 -6.66 -2.52 -13.99
CA LYS A 67 -7.22 -1.66 -12.95
C LYS A 67 -6.25 -0.51 -12.71
N GLN A 68 -6.79 0.68 -12.62
CA GLN A 68 -6.08 1.86 -12.16
C GLN A 68 -5.98 1.79 -10.63
N ASP A 69 -4.78 1.94 -10.05
CA ASP A 69 -4.58 1.82 -8.60
C ASP A 69 -5.50 2.77 -7.83
N ILE A 70 -5.42 4.07 -8.15
CA ILE A 70 -6.33 5.10 -7.61
C ILE A 70 -6.76 6.00 -8.76
N LEU A 71 -8.06 6.26 -8.87
CA LEU A 71 -8.64 7.21 -9.81
C LEU A 71 -9.38 8.30 -9.04
N ILE A 72 -9.08 9.56 -9.38
CA ILE A 72 -9.76 10.74 -8.85
C ILE A 72 -10.50 11.40 -10.00
N ILE A 73 -11.78 11.70 -9.79
CA ILE A 73 -12.60 12.49 -10.72
C ILE A 73 -13.07 13.73 -9.96
N ASP A 74 -12.67 14.90 -10.45
CA ASP A 74 -12.95 16.16 -9.80
C ASP A 74 -13.21 17.27 -10.83
N GLY A 75 -14.47 17.62 -10.99
CA GLY A 75 -14.91 18.59 -11.98
C GLY A 75 -14.45 18.20 -13.40
N GLU A 76 -13.63 19.03 -14.00
CA GLU A 76 -13.06 18.82 -15.35
C GLU A 76 -11.82 17.95 -15.37
N ASN A 77 -11.32 17.50 -14.21
CA ASN A 77 -10.07 16.76 -14.11
C ASN A 77 -10.31 15.29 -13.79
N VAL A 78 -9.50 14.43 -14.39
CA VAL A 78 -9.36 13.01 -14.07
C VAL A 78 -7.89 12.73 -13.80
N ILE A 79 -7.58 12.19 -12.63
CA ILE A 79 -6.22 11.89 -12.22
C ILE A 79 -6.09 10.39 -11.95
N GLY A 80 -5.32 9.70 -12.79
CA GLY A 80 -4.91 8.32 -12.57
C GLY A 80 -3.58 8.27 -11.81
N ILE A 81 -3.59 7.68 -10.62
CA ILE A 81 -2.40 7.53 -9.78
C ILE A 81 -1.95 6.08 -9.80
N ASN A 82 -0.67 5.84 -10.08
CA ASN A 82 -0.02 4.56 -9.91
C ASN A 82 0.91 4.63 -8.70
N SER A 83 0.65 3.83 -7.66
CA SER A 83 1.41 3.85 -6.42
C SER A 83 2.55 2.83 -6.44
N LYS A 84 3.73 3.24 -5.98
CA LYS A 84 4.94 2.42 -5.96
C LYS A 84 5.63 2.50 -4.58
N GLY A 85 5.76 1.36 -3.91
CA GLY A 85 6.46 1.27 -2.62
C GLY A 85 7.97 1.54 -2.71
N ALA A 86 8.62 1.69 -1.55
CA ALA A 86 10.05 2.01 -1.44
C ALA A 86 10.96 0.89 -1.94
N SER A 87 10.61 -0.35 -1.65
CA SER A 87 11.43 -1.53 -1.96
C SER A 87 11.01 -2.12 -3.30
N PHE A 88 11.61 -1.63 -4.40
CA PHE A 88 11.35 -2.23 -5.70
C PHE A 88 12.61 -2.46 -6.52
N ASN A 89 13.02 -3.71 -6.53
CA ASN A 89 13.54 -4.32 -7.73
C ASN A 89 12.34 -4.63 -8.63
N ASN A 90 11.78 -3.61 -9.27
CA ASN A 90 10.75 -3.83 -10.26
C ASN A 90 11.43 -4.49 -11.46
N THR A 91 11.11 -5.76 -11.70
CA THR A 91 11.66 -6.56 -12.80
C THR A 91 11.15 -6.09 -14.16
N ASN A 92 10.12 -5.24 -14.18
CA ASN A 92 9.61 -4.68 -15.42
C ASN A 92 10.59 -3.66 -15.99
N SER A 93 10.87 -3.78 -17.29
CA SER A 93 11.68 -2.80 -17.99
C SER A 93 10.98 -1.44 -18.01
N TYR A 94 11.76 -0.36 -18.10
CA TYR A 94 11.23 0.99 -18.28
C TYR A 94 10.25 1.05 -19.46
N THR A 95 10.63 0.49 -20.62
CA THR A 95 9.79 0.47 -21.82
C THR A 95 8.43 -0.20 -21.61
N SER A 96 8.39 -1.32 -20.86
CA SER A 96 7.12 -2.00 -20.59
C SER A 96 6.20 -1.16 -19.71
N GLU A 97 6.73 -0.54 -18.66
CA GLU A 97 5.94 0.32 -17.77
C GLU A 97 5.51 1.62 -18.46
N LEU A 98 6.36 2.21 -19.32
CA LEU A 98 6.01 3.39 -20.10
C LEU A 98 4.85 3.09 -21.05
N ASN A 99 4.92 1.96 -21.78
CA ASN A 99 3.83 1.53 -22.66
C ASN A 99 2.52 1.33 -21.88
N ASP A 100 2.58 0.74 -20.69
CA ASP A 100 1.40 0.58 -19.84
C ASP A 100 0.86 1.95 -19.38
N ALA A 101 1.71 2.89 -18.98
CA ALA A 101 1.31 4.24 -18.59
C ALA A 101 0.64 5.01 -19.75
N ILE A 102 1.20 4.92 -20.95
CA ILE A 102 0.61 5.50 -22.17
C ILE A 102 -0.78 4.91 -22.43
N LEU A 103 -0.92 3.59 -22.39
CA LEU A 103 -2.19 2.91 -22.62
C LEU A 103 -3.24 3.27 -21.56
N PHE A 104 -2.86 3.35 -20.29
CA PHE A 104 -3.76 3.78 -19.21
C PHE A 104 -4.24 5.21 -19.44
N LYS A 105 -3.32 6.15 -19.72
CA LYS A 105 -3.66 7.55 -19.99
C LYS A 105 -4.61 7.68 -21.20
N GLN A 106 -4.33 6.98 -22.30
CA GLN A 106 -5.18 6.98 -23.48
C GLN A 106 -6.56 6.38 -23.19
N SER A 107 -6.62 5.29 -22.44
CA SER A 107 -7.88 4.65 -22.07
C SER A 107 -8.72 5.52 -21.14
N LEU A 108 -8.11 6.21 -20.18
CA LEU A 108 -8.79 7.19 -19.34
C LEU A 108 -9.29 8.38 -20.18
N GLN A 109 -8.49 8.87 -21.13
CA GLN A 109 -8.93 9.93 -22.04
C GLN A 109 -10.12 9.49 -22.91
N ALA A 110 -10.17 8.24 -23.34
CA ALA A 110 -11.31 7.71 -24.09
C ALA A 110 -12.56 7.52 -23.22
N LEU A 111 -12.40 7.16 -21.93
CA LEU A 111 -13.52 7.05 -20.99
C LEU A 111 -14.07 8.41 -20.57
N PHE A 112 -13.23 9.42 -20.54
CA PHE A 112 -13.57 10.78 -20.09
C PHE A 112 -13.15 11.82 -21.15
N PRO A 113 -13.80 11.83 -22.33
CA PRO A 113 -13.35 12.63 -23.49
C PRO A 113 -13.38 14.13 -23.21
N ASP A 114 -14.31 14.60 -22.37
CA ASP A 114 -14.51 16.02 -22.07
C ASP A 114 -13.72 16.49 -20.85
N LYS A 115 -12.88 15.60 -20.27
CA LYS A 115 -12.09 15.91 -19.08
C LYS A 115 -10.60 15.96 -19.38
N LYS A 116 -9.88 16.75 -18.61
CA LYS A 116 -8.42 16.78 -18.63
C LYS A 116 -7.86 15.60 -17.85
N VAL A 117 -7.23 14.66 -18.55
CA VAL A 117 -6.65 13.46 -17.94
C VAL A 117 -5.17 13.67 -17.61
N THR A 118 -4.83 13.44 -16.34
CA THR A 118 -3.45 13.34 -15.85
C THR A 118 -3.20 11.91 -15.37
N TYR A 119 -2.07 11.33 -15.77
CA TYR A 119 -1.60 10.05 -15.24
C TYR A 119 -0.25 10.26 -14.57
N MET A 120 -0.12 9.85 -13.31
CA MET A 120 1.08 10.11 -12.54
C MET A 120 1.48 8.93 -11.65
N PHE A 121 2.72 8.97 -11.16
CA PHE A 121 3.25 8.01 -10.21
C PHE A 121 3.48 8.66 -8.85
N LEU A 122 3.04 7.98 -7.79
CA LEU A 122 3.48 8.25 -6.43
C LEU A 122 4.49 7.18 -6.04
N LYS A 123 5.75 7.57 -5.81
CA LYS A 123 6.85 6.66 -5.48
C LYS A 123 7.41 6.98 -4.11
N GLU A 124 7.34 6.01 -3.18
CA GLU A 124 8.01 6.17 -1.87
C GLU A 124 9.52 6.38 -2.06
N LYS A 125 10.10 7.30 -1.28
CA LYS A 125 11.54 7.61 -1.29
C LYS A 125 12.06 8.02 -2.67
N TYR A 126 11.23 8.67 -3.48
CA TYR A 126 11.66 9.23 -4.75
C TYR A 126 12.34 10.58 -4.52
N GLU A 127 13.54 10.74 -5.07
CA GLU A 127 14.26 12.00 -5.12
C GLU A 127 14.84 12.15 -6.53
N ARG A 128 14.37 13.16 -7.25
CA ARG A 128 14.81 13.41 -8.64
C ARG A 128 16.29 13.76 -8.69
N GLY A 129 17.02 13.12 -9.64
CA GLY A 129 18.44 13.41 -9.87
C GLY A 129 19.39 12.86 -8.80
N LYS A 130 18.90 12.16 -7.76
CA LYS A 130 19.77 11.50 -6.79
C LYS A 130 20.01 10.05 -7.19
N GLY A 131 21.27 9.73 -7.47
CA GLY A 131 21.71 8.38 -7.82
C GLY A 131 21.90 8.18 -9.32
N LYS A 132 21.97 6.90 -9.75
CA LYS A 132 21.91 6.55 -11.17
C LYS A 132 20.53 6.96 -11.69
N THR A 133 20.47 7.58 -12.88
CA THR A 133 19.21 7.99 -13.54
C THR A 133 18.17 6.91 -13.36
N SER A 134 17.22 7.16 -12.46
CA SER A 134 16.20 6.16 -12.16
C SER A 134 15.22 6.13 -13.33
N LYS A 135 14.60 4.98 -13.58
CA LYS A 135 13.52 4.93 -14.58
C LYS A 135 12.40 5.92 -14.29
N TYR A 136 12.26 6.37 -13.05
CA TYR A 136 11.27 7.35 -12.64
C TYR A 136 11.63 8.77 -13.06
N ASP A 137 12.92 9.13 -13.17
CA ASP A 137 13.36 10.38 -13.77
C ASP A 137 13.02 10.40 -15.26
N GLN A 138 13.21 9.25 -15.96
CA GLN A 138 12.82 9.12 -17.36
C GLN A 138 11.31 9.25 -17.57
N PHE A 139 10.47 8.66 -16.70
CA PHE A 139 9.02 8.87 -16.77
C PHE A 139 8.64 10.34 -16.65
N HIS A 140 9.30 11.06 -15.74
CA HIS A 140 9.07 12.48 -15.58
C HIS A 140 9.42 13.25 -16.86
N ASP A 141 10.55 12.92 -17.49
CA ASP A 141 11.01 13.55 -18.74
C ASP A 141 10.09 13.22 -19.93
N ASP A 142 9.44 12.04 -19.91
CA ASP A 142 8.44 11.62 -20.92
C ASP A 142 7.03 12.18 -20.66
N GLY A 143 6.88 13.11 -19.71
CA GLY A 143 5.62 13.79 -19.44
C GLY A 143 4.63 13.02 -18.55
N PHE A 144 5.15 12.06 -17.77
CA PHE A 144 4.43 11.41 -16.69
C PHE A 144 4.93 11.93 -15.35
N PRO A 145 4.20 12.81 -14.65
CA PRO A 145 4.64 13.34 -13.37
C PRO A 145 4.95 12.21 -12.37
N VAL A 146 6.08 12.33 -11.69
CA VAL A 146 6.49 11.42 -10.62
C VAL A 146 6.75 12.26 -9.38
N TYR A 147 6.09 11.91 -8.29
CA TYR A 147 6.22 12.60 -7.01
C TYR A 147 6.70 11.66 -5.92
N ASN A 148 7.44 12.20 -4.96
CA ASN A 148 7.62 11.51 -3.69
C ASN A 148 6.26 11.38 -3.00
N THR A 149 5.92 10.17 -2.56
CA THR A 149 4.59 9.90 -1.99
C THR A 149 4.33 10.73 -0.73
N GLU A 150 5.31 10.83 0.17
CA GLU A 150 5.19 11.58 1.42
C GLU A 150 5.00 13.08 1.14
N ASP A 151 5.85 13.65 0.29
CA ASP A 151 5.78 15.08 -0.06
C ASP A 151 4.42 15.40 -0.69
N TYR A 152 4.02 14.62 -1.69
CA TYR A 152 2.75 14.83 -2.39
C TYR A 152 1.53 14.76 -1.46
N ILE A 153 1.50 13.77 -0.56
CA ILE A 153 0.39 13.62 0.39
C ILE A 153 0.39 14.77 1.39
N ASN A 154 1.54 15.12 1.96
CA ASN A 154 1.63 16.22 2.93
C ASN A 154 1.21 17.57 2.33
N GLU A 155 1.60 17.84 1.08
CA GLU A 155 1.26 19.09 0.39
C GLU A 155 -0.23 19.17 0.00
N ASN A 156 -0.80 18.05 -0.45
CA ASN A 156 -2.15 18.04 -1.00
C ASN A 156 -3.22 17.60 -0.01
N TYR A 157 -2.91 16.70 0.93
CA TYR A 157 -3.90 16.07 1.83
C TYR A 157 -3.52 16.17 3.31
N GLY A 158 -2.26 16.47 3.62
CA GLY A 158 -1.75 16.52 4.99
C GLY A 158 -1.55 15.14 5.63
N ASP A 159 -0.82 15.11 6.74
CA ASP A 159 -0.62 13.95 7.63
C ASP A 159 -0.34 12.59 6.94
N TYR A 160 0.73 12.53 6.14
CA TYR A 160 1.20 11.25 5.60
C TYR A 160 1.50 10.20 6.68
N GLN A 161 1.81 10.64 7.90
CA GLN A 161 2.04 9.73 9.02
C GLN A 161 0.80 8.88 9.35
N SER A 162 -0.41 9.37 9.08
CA SER A 162 -1.64 8.57 9.24
C SER A 162 -1.70 7.41 8.23
N VAL A 163 -1.23 7.62 7.01
CA VAL A 163 -1.09 6.58 5.98
C VAL A 163 -0.11 5.50 6.45
N GLN A 164 1.02 5.90 7.02
CA GLN A 164 2.01 4.96 7.56
C GLN A 164 1.46 4.15 8.74
N ARG A 165 0.81 4.81 9.71
CA ARG A 165 0.17 4.12 10.84
C ARG A 165 -0.89 3.12 10.37
N GLY A 166 -1.73 3.51 9.43
CA GLY A 166 -2.75 2.62 8.84
C GLY A 166 -2.12 1.40 8.16
N ARG A 167 -1.02 1.60 7.41
CA ARG A 167 -0.26 0.53 6.77
C ARG A 167 0.35 -0.44 7.80
N GLU A 168 0.96 0.09 8.85
CA GLU A 168 1.54 -0.72 9.92
C GLU A 168 0.47 -1.53 10.64
N GLN A 169 -0.64 -0.90 10.98
CA GLN A 169 -1.77 -1.57 11.64
C GLN A 169 -2.36 -2.68 10.76
N GLN A 170 -2.60 -2.42 9.48
CA GLN A 170 -3.16 -3.41 8.57
C GLN A 170 -2.23 -4.62 8.39
N MET A 171 -0.91 -4.40 8.38
CA MET A 171 0.06 -5.51 8.37
C MET A 171 -0.02 -6.34 9.65
N VAL A 172 -0.04 -5.69 10.81
CA VAL A 172 -0.15 -6.37 12.11
C VAL A 172 -1.44 -7.18 12.18
N ASP A 173 -2.56 -6.60 11.77
CA ASP A 173 -3.87 -7.29 11.77
C ASP A 173 -3.88 -8.49 10.83
N GLY A 174 -3.28 -8.38 9.64
CA GLY A 174 -3.11 -9.51 8.72
C GLY A 174 -2.29 -10.65 9.32
N PHE A 175 -1.26 -10.37 10.12
CA PHE A 175 -0.52 -11.39 10.85
C PHE A 175 -1.33 -12.01 12.00
N LYS A 176 -2.08 -11.20 12.75
CA LYS A 176 -2.98 -11.70 13.80
C LYS A 176 -4.00 -12.67 13.24
N ASP A 177 -4.61 -12.33 12.11
CA ASP A 177 -5.57 -13.19 11.42
C ASP A 177 -4.94 -14.49 10.91
N ALA A 178 -3.73 -14.42 10.37
CA ALA A 178 -3.01 -15.57 9.85
C ALA A 178 -2.56 -16.54 10.95
N PHE A 179 -2.08 -16.03 12.08
CA PHE A 179 -1.57 -16.81 13.20
C PHE A 179 -2.61 -17.06 14.30
N ARG A 180 -3.75 -16.39 14.26
CA ARG A 180 -4.87 -16.53 15.21
C ARG A 180 -4.39 -16.60 16.68
N GLY A 181 -4.58 -17.76 17.36
CA GLY A 181 -4.22 -17.93 18.77
C GLY A 181 -2.71 -18.01 19.06
N ASP A 182 -1.87 -18.11 18.05
CA ASP A 182 -0.41 -18.26 18.19
C ASP A 182 0.37 -16.95 17.95
N TYR A 183 -0.32 -15.83 17.72
CA TYR A 183 0.31 -14.55 17.43
C TYR A 183 1.24 -14.07 18.55
N ASP A 184 0.81 -14.17 19.81
CA ASP A 184 1.62 -13.75 20.96
C ASP A 184 2.85 -14.67 21.14
N ASN A 185 2.71 -15.96 20.89
CA ASN A 185 3.83 -16.90 20.87
C ASN A 185 4.84 -16.55 19.77
N LEU A 186 4.36 -16.17 18.58
CA LEU A 186 5.22 -15.71 17.49
C LEU A 186 6.04 -14.48 17.93
N LEU A 187 5.39 -13.47 18.51
CA LEU A 187 6.07 -12.27 18.96
C LEU A 187 7.10 -12.55 20.08
N GLN A 188 6.80 -13.50 20.97
CA GLN A 188 7.72 -13.93 22.02
C GLN A 188 8.95 -14.66 21.47
N VAL A 189 8.78 -15.47 20.43
CA VAL A 189 9.91 -16.12 19.72
C VAL A 189 10.82 -15.07 19.07
N LEU A 190 10.22 -14.03 18.48
CA LEU A 190 10.94 -12.95 17.80
C LEU A 190 11.65 -11.99 18.79
N ASP A 191 11.04 -11.76 19.95
CA ASP A 191 11.66 -10.98 21.05
C ASP A 191 11.36 -11.65 22.42
N PRO A 192 12.28 -12.48 22.92
CA PRO A 192 12.12 -13.20 24.18
C PRO A 192 11.91 -12.31 25.41
N ARG A 193 12.14 -11.00 25.31
CA ARG A 193 11.88 -10.04 26.41
C ARG A 193 10.39 -9.78 26.62
N ARG A 194 9.54 -10.19 25.68
CA ARG A 194 8.09 -10.08 25.82
C ARG A 194 7.57 -11.10 26.81
N VAL A 195 6.83 -10.61 27.80
CA VAL A 195 6.18 -11.48 28.77
C VAL A 195 4.96 -12.11 28.11
N PRO A 196 4.72 -13.44 28.24
CA PRO A 196 3.53 -14.07 27.73
C PRO A 196 2.27 -13.41 28.31
N VAL A 197 1.31 -13.05 27.45
CA VAL A 197 -0.01 -12.66 27.92
C VAL A 197 -0.64 -13.90 28.56
N SER A 198 -0.77 -13.92 29.89
CA SER A 198 -1.43 -15.01 30.61
C SER A 198 -2.86 -15.13 30.07
N LYS A 199 -3.17 -16.26 29.42
CA LYS A 199 -4.56 -16.55 28.99
C LYS A 199 -5.44 -16.42 30.23
N PRO A 200 -6.54 -15.65 30.18
CA PRO A 200 -7.48 -15.64 31.28
C PRO A 200 -7.89 -17.08 31.58
N ALA A 201 -7.77 -17.50 32.85
CA ALA A 201 -8.16 -18.82 33.28
C ALA A 201 -9.58 -19.07 32.74
N ARG A 202 -9.76 -20.14 31.94
CA ARG A 202 -11.10 -20.55 31.54
C ARG A 202 -11.88 -20.74 32.83
N SER A 203 -12.85 -19.88 33.11
CA SER A 203 -13.80 -20.04 34.19
C SER A 203 -14.44 -21.43 33.96
N GLY A 204 -14.13 -22.34 34.88
CA GLY A 204 -14.67 -23.69 34.84
C GLY A 204 -16.19 -23.61 34.72
N ARG A 205 -16.77 -24.23 33.69
CA ARG A 205 -18.18 -24.58 33.73
C ARG A 205 -18.34 -25.51 34.92
N GLN A 206 -18.89 -24.98 35.98
CA GLN A 206 -19.51 -25.78 37.04
C GLN A 206 -20.59 -26.62 36.34
N ASN A 207 -20.33 -27.94 36.26
CA ASN A 207 -21.37 -28.93 35.98
C ASN A 207 -22.27 -28.98 37.21
N ASP A 208 -23.34 -28.22 37.25
CA ASP A 208 -24.45 -28.49 38.13
C ASP A 208 -25.18 -29.75 37.56
N MET A 209 -24.67 -30.89 37.95
CA MET A 209 -25.42 -32.11 37.98
C MET A 209 -25.97 -32.21 39.41
N ASP A 210 -27.18 -31.78 39.61
CA ASP A 210 -28.00 -32.18 40.75
C ASP A 210 -29.43 -32.41 40.25
N THR A 211 -29.73 -33.72 40.16
CA THR A 211 -30.76 -34.47 40.94
C THR A 211 -32.17 -33.91 40.94
N LEU A 212 -33.05 -34.49 40.28
CA LEU A 212 -34.24 -35.28 40.68
C LEU A 212 -35.17 -35.47 39.49
#